data_8ebfdf50ac3d7c4eb32150df9390b06c
#
_entry.id   8ebfdf50ac3d7c4eb32150df9390b06c
#
_cell.length_a   1.000
_cell.length_b   1.000
_cell.length_c   1.000
_cell.angle_alpha   90.00
_cell.angle_beta   90.00
_cell.angle_gamma   90.00
#
_symmetry.space_group_name_H-M   'P 1'
#
loop_
_entity.id
_entity.type
_entity.pdbx_description
1 polymer ?
#
loop_
_entity_poly.entity_id
_entity_poly.type
_entity_poly.pdbx_seq_one_letter_code
_entity_poly.pdbx_strand_id
1 'polypeptide(L)'
;MLTDRLVQLDNIKQFLLTNNVREESIAYYVGSSTSEERERATTCPCILSTYSMAKEGLDIPRLDTLVMACPKGDVVQASGRVQRKHSEKHTPLIIDIVDGFSIFEALRWKRWNFYRKEQFVCQTYQITNADAAWYV
;
A
#
# COMPACT_ATOMS: atom_id res chain seq x y z
N MET A 1 -2.90 2.25 -0.29
CA MET A 1 -2.66 0.82 -0.64
C MET A 1 -2.21 0.75 -2.09
N LEU A 2 -1.23 -0.07 -2.39
CA LEU A 2 -0.66 -0.20 -3.73
C LEU A 2 -0.82 -1.62 -4.29
N THR A 3 -1.17 -1.70 -5.58
CA THR A 3 -1.22 -2.93 -6.36
C THR A 3 -0.82 -2.67 -7.82
N ASP A 4 -0.63 -3.69 -8.63
CA ASP A 4 -0.37 -3.56 -10.07
C ASP A 4 -1.65 -3.60 -10.92
N ARG A 5 -2.79 -4.04 -10.37
CA ARG A 5 -4.04 -4.29 -11.12
C ARG A 5 -5.21 -3.47 -10.61
N LEU A 6 -5.91 -2.79 -11.53
CA LEU A 6 -7.11 -2.00 -11.19
C LEU A 6 -8.21 -2.88 -10.57
N VAL A 7 -8.46 -4.06 -11.14
CA VAL A 7 -9.46 -5.01 -10.59
C VAL A 7 -9.18 -5.36 -9.13
N GLN A 8 -7.92 -5.46 -8.74
CA GLN A 8 -7.56 -5.72 -7.35
C GLN A 8 -7.89 -4.51 -6.45
N LEU A 9 -7.73 -3.27 -6.96
CA LEU A 9 -8.15 -2.07 -6.21
C LEU A 9 -9.66 -2.06 -5.99
N ASP A 10 -10.44 -2.47 -6.99
CA ASP A 10 -11.90 -2.55 -6.88
C ASP A 10 -12.32 -3.59 -5.83
N ASN A 11 -11.69 -4.76 -5.83
CA ASN A 11 -11.93 -5.79 -4.82
C ASN A 11 -11.57 -5.29 -3.41
N ILE A 12 -10.44 -4.58 -3.26
CA ILE A 12 -10.04 -3.97 -1.99
C ILE A 12 -11.07 -2.93 -1.56
N LYS A 13 -11.55 -2.07 -2.47
CA LYS A 13 -12.59 -1.09 -2.15
C LYS A 13 -13.85 -1.79 -1.64
N GLN A 14 -14.33 -2.81 -2.35
CA GLN A 14 -15.51 -3.57 -1.94
C GLN A 14 -15.34 -4.22 -0.55
N PHE A 15 -14.17 -4.81 -0.31
CA PHE A 15 -13.84 -5.36 1.00
C PHE A 15 -13.88 -4.29 2.11
N LEU A 16 -13.30 -3.12 1.88
CA LEU A 16 -13.33 -2.02 2.85
C LEU A 16 -14.76 -1.55 3.14
N LEU A 17 -15.60 -1.40 2.11
CA LEU A 17 -17.01 -1.01 2.26
C LEU A 17 -17.80 -2.05 3.05
N THR A 18 -17.60 -3.34 2.77
CA THR A 18 -18.23 -4.45 3.50
C THR A 18 -17.81 -4.46 4.98
N ASN A 19 -16.61 -3.99 5.29
CA ASN A 19 -16.11 -3.86 6.66
C ASN A 19 -16.36 -2.46 7.27
N ASN A 20 -17.42 -1.78 6.85
CA ASN A 20 -17.89 -0.52 7.39
C ASN A 20 -16.93 0.69 7.26
N VAL A 21 -15.98 0.63 6.33
CA VAL A 21 -15.21 1.81 5.96
C VAL A 21 -16.09 2.72 5.10
N ARG A 22 -16.23 3.98 5.48
CA ARG A 22 -17.06 4.94 4.76
C ARG A 22 -16.52 5.23 3.37
N GLU A 23 -17.39 5.27 2.35
CA GLU A 23 -16.98 5.46 0.97
C GLU A 23 -16.27 6.80 0.75
N GLU A 24 -16.71 7.86 1.40
CA GLU A 24 -16.06 9.17 1.32
C GLU A 24 -14.61 9.17 1.86
N SER A 25 -14.24 8.18 2.67
CA SER A 25 -12.87 8.01 3.19
C SER A 25 -11.93 7.33 2.21
N ILE A 26 -12.44 6.82 1.09
CA ILE A 26 -11.69 6.05 0.10
C ILE A 26 -11.59 6.87 -1.19
N ALA A 27 -10.38 7.00 -1.74
CA ALA A 27 -10.17 7.61 -3.03
C ALA A 27 -9.26 6.76 -3.92
N TYR A 28 -9.53 6.78 -5.23
CA TYR A 28 -8.61 6.26 -6.22
C TYR A 28 -7.59 7.33 -6.62
N TYR A 29 -6.35 6.88 -6.82
CA TYR A 29 -5.29 7.66 -7.44
C TYR A 29 -4.63 6.79 -8.52
N VAL A 30 -5.24 6.77 -9.69
CA VAL A 30 -4.86 5.90 -10.81
C VAL A 30 -4.66 6.72 -12.09
N GLY A 31 -4.12 6.09 -13.14
CA GLY A 31 -3.80 6.80 -14.40
C GLY A 31 -4.99 7.50 -15.04
N SER A 32 -6.20 6.92 -14.93
CA SER A 32 -7.45 7.49 -15.44
C SER A 32 -8.09 8.54 -14.54
N SER A 33 -7.57 8.79 -13.33
CA SER A 33 -8.12 9.79 -12.42
C SER A 33 -7.96 11.21 -12.98
N THR A 34 -9.04 11.98 -12.91
CA THR A 34 -9.04 13.42 -13.25
C THR A 34 -8.20 14.23 -12.26
N SER A 35 -7.92 15.49 -12.58
CA SER A 35 -7.20 16.40 -11.68
C SER A 35 -7.96 16.60 -10.36
N GLU A 36 -9.30 16.75 -10.43
CA GLU A 36 -10.17 16.93 -9.26
C GLU A 36 -10.18 15.67 -8.37
N GLU A 37 -10.25 14.47 -8.98
CA GLU A 37 -10.15 13.20 -8.22
C GLU A 37 -8.80 13.03 -7.54
N ARG A 38 -7.72 13.43 -8.19
CA ARG A 38 -6.38 13.42 -7.61
C ARG A 38 -6.25 14.40 -6.45
N GLU A 39 -6.79 15.60 -6.59
CA GLU A 39 -6.81 16.59 -5.53
C GLU A 39 -7.62 16.08 -4.32
N ARG A 40 -8.83 15.55 -4.56
CA ARG A 40 -9.63 14.92 -3.51
C ARG A 40 -8.87 13.80 -2.81
N ALA A 41 -8.14 12.97 -3.54
CA ALA A 41 -7.35 11.87 -2.96
C ALA A 41 -6.30 12.38 -1.97
N THR A 42 -5.78 13.60 -2.14
CA THR A 42 -4.79 14.17 -1.20
C THR A 42 -5.34 14.36 0.21
N THR A 43 -6.64 14.48 0.37
CA THR A 43 -7.31 14.68 1.66
C THR A 43 -7.94 13.41 2.23
N CYS A 44 -8.11 12.36 1.41
CA CYS A 44 -8.74 11.12 1.84
C CYS A 44 -7.81 10.28 2.74
N PRO A 45 -8.34 9.67 3.82
CA PRO A 45 -7.58 8.79 4.70
C PRO A 45 -7.05 7.54 4.01
N CYS A 46 -7.80 6.97 3.07
CA CYS A 46 -7.44 5.75 2.36
C CYS A 46 -7.31 6.01 0.86
N ILE A 47 -6.11 5.83 0.33
CA ILE A 47 -5.82 6.01 -1.10
C ILE A 47 -5.51 4.66 -1.72
N LEU A 48 -6.27 4.31 -2.77
CA LEU A 48 -6.07 3.12 -3.59
C LEU A 48 -5.34 3.54 -4.88
N SER A 49 -4.14 3.00 -5.10
CA SER A 49 -3.31 3.42 -6.22
C SER A 49 -2.51 2.26 -6.82
N THR A 50 -2.05 2.44 -8.04
CA THR A 50 -1.12 1.51 -8.67
C THR A 50 0.33 1.89 -8.35
N TYR A 51 1.24 0.91 -8.43
CA TYR A 51 2.68 1.18 -8.23
C TYR A 51 3.25 2.18 -9.26
N SER A 52 2.75 2.17 -10.50
CA SER A 52 3.17 3.16 -11.50
C SER A 52 2.82 4.58 -11.07
N MET A 53 1.60 4.80 -10.62
CA MET A 53 1.17 6.12 -10.14
C MET A 53 1.91 6.55 -8.87
N ALA A 54 2.21 5.61 -7.98
CA ALA A 54 3.03 5.89 -6.81
C ALA A 54 4.46 6.31 -7.19
N LYS A 55 5.01 5.82 -8.30
CA LYS A 55 6.31 6.27 -8.82
C LYS A 55 6.25 7.67 -9.43
N GLU A 56 5.23 7.94 -10.22
CA GLU A 56 5.17 9.14 -11.08
C GLU A 56 4.72 10.40 -10.35
N GLY A 57 3.84 10.31 -9.35
CA GLY A 57 3.25 11.55 -8.89
C GLY A 57 2.55 11.54 -7.54
N LEU A 58 2.48 10.43 -6.82
CA LEU A 58 1.83 10.39 -5.51
C LEU A 58 2.71 11.09 -4.46
N ASP A 59 2.68 12.42 -4.46
CA ASP A 59 3.39 13.23 -3.48
C ASP A 59 2.44 13.80 -2.44
N ILE A 60 2.12 12.97 -1.45
CA ILE A 60 1.23 13.34 -0.35
C ILE A 60 2.01 13.19 0.96
N PRO A 61 2.60 14.27 1.50
CA PRO A 61 3.51 14.20 2.64
C PRO A 61 2.91 13.63 3.92
N ARG A 62 1.59 13.77 4.10
CA ARG A 62 0.87 13.28 5.29
C ARG A 62 0.72 11.76 5.35
N LEU A 63 0.98 11.03 4.26
CA LEU A 63 0.86 9.56 4.25
C LEU A 63 1.88 8.93 5.20
N ASP A 64 1.40 8.22 6.19
CA ASP A 64 2.18 7.52 7.20
C ASP A 64 2.18 6.00 7.03
N THR A 65 1.18 5.44 6.35
CA THR A 65 1.02 4.01 6.18
C THR A 65 1.03 3.61 4.71
N LEU A 66 1.86 2.64 4.37
CA LEU A 66 1.93 2.01 3.05
C LEU A 66 1.53 0.54 3.16
N VAL A 67 0.48 0.15 2.44
CA VAL A 67 0.12 -1.27 2.28
C VAL A 67 0.45 -1.70 0.85
N MET A 68 1.33 -2.68 0.72
CA MET A 68 1.70 -3.29 -0.55
C MET A 68 0.89 -4.58 -0.72
N ALA A 69 -0.17 -4.50 -1.51
CA ALA A 69 -1.16 -5.58 -1.67
C ALA A 69 -0.81 -6.59 -2.76
N CYS A 70 0.30 -6.40 -3.47
CA CYS A 70 0.83 -7.41 -4.38
C CYS A 70 2.36 -7.39 -4.41
N PRO A 71 2.99 -8.51 -4.78
CA PRO A 71 4.45 -8.62 -4.83
C PRO A 71 5.08 -7.65 -5.84
N LYS A 72 6.04 -6.84 -5.38
CA LYS A 72 6.83 -5.93 -6.20
C LYS A 72 8.30 -6.02 -5.77
N GLY A 73 9.22 -6.02 -6.73
CA GLY A 73 10.65 -6.10 -6.43
C GLY A 73 11.26 -4.75 -6.04
N ASP A 74 10.79 -3.66 -6.67
CA ASP A 74 11.29 -2.30 -6.43
C ASP A 74 10.24 -1.51 -5.64
N VAL A 75 10.56 -1.25 -4.39
CA VAL A 75 9.69 -0.55 -3.44
C VAL A 75 10.34 0.70 -2.86
N VAL A 76 11.56 1.03 -3.29
CA VAL A 76 12.37 2.12 -2.76
C VAL A 76 11.62 3.45 -2.80
N GLN A 77 11.05 3.78 -3.96
CA GLN A 77 10.34 5.05 -4.13
C GLN A 77 9.05 5.11 -3.30
N ALA A 78 8.27 4.03 -3.28
CA ALA A 78 7.03 3.97 -2.51
C ALA A 78 7.31 4.08 -1.00
N SER A 79 8.32 3.35 -0.50
CA SER A 79 8.75 3.40 0.89
C SER A 79 9.29 4.79 1.27
N GLY A 80 10.10 5.40 0.42
CA GLY A 80 10.66 6.73 0.66
C GLY A 80 9.61 7.83 0.79
N ARG A 81 8.48 7.71 0.09
CA ARG A 81 7.38 8.68 0.21
C ARG A 81 6.72 8.65 1.59
N VAL A 82 6.53 7.44 2.13
CA VAL A 82 5.93 7.26 3.45
C VAL A 82 6.89 7.68 4.57
N GLN A 83 8.19 7.66 4.33
CA GLN A 83 9.20 8.08 5.31
C GLN A 83 9.43 9.60 5.38
N ARG A 84 8.87 10.39 4.47
CA ARG A 84 9.04 11.86 4.51
C ARG A 84 8.53 12.43 5.82
N LYS A 85 9.31 13.31 6.42
CA LYS A 85 8.92 14.00 7.65
C LYS A 85 7.76 14.97 7.40
N HIS A 86 6.77 14.93 8.26
CA HIS A 86 5.64 15.85 8.26
C HIS A 86 5.18 16.06 9.71
N SER A 87 4.78 17.26 10.09
CA SER A 87 4.46 17.64 11.47
C SER A 87 3.29 16.87 12.09
N GLU A 88 2.33 16.45 11.25
CA GLU A 88 1.11 15.74 11.67
C GLU A 88 1.20 14.22 11.47
N LYS A 89 2.37 13.69 11.22
CA LYS A 89 2.56 12.32 10.80
C LYS A 89 2.90 11.40 11.97
N HIS A 90 2.23 10.26 12.01
CA HIS A 90 2.60 9.16 12.90
C HIS A 90 3.89 8.46 12.44
N THR A 91 4.41 7.57 13.27
CA THR A 91 5.55 6.73 12.88
C THR A 91 5.22 5.97 11.59
N PRO A 92 6.04 6.08 10.54
CA PRO A 92 5.77 5.42 9.27
C PRO A 92 5.64 3.90 9.42
N LEU A 93 4.59 3.33 8.83
CA LEU A 93 4.32 1.90 8.82
C LEU A 93 4.28 1.38 7.38
N ILE A 94 4.99 0.28 7.12
CA ILE A 94 4.91 -0.46 5.86
C ILE A 94 4.35 -1.85 6.15
N ILE A 95 3.24 -2.18 5.53
CA ILE A 95 2.63 -3.50 5.55
C ILE A 95 2.92 -4.15 4.20
N ASP A 96 3.77 -5.16 4.21
CA ASP A 96 4.22 -5.89 3.03
C ASP A 96 3.55 -7.27 2.99
N ILE A 97 2.56 -7.43 2.12
CA ILE A 97 1.88 -8.71 1.93
C ILE A 97 2.75 -9.60 1.04
N VAL A 98 3.12 -10.75 1.57
CA VAL A 98 4.04 -11.69 0.92
C VAL A 98 3.34 -13.01 0.63
N ASP A 99 3.24 -13.34 -0.65
CA ASP A 99 2.80 -14.67 -1.09
C ASP A 99 3.93 -15.69 -1.02
N GLY A 100 3.63 -16.89 -0.51
CA GLY A 100 4.60 -17.99 -0.34
C GLY A 100 4.94 -18.77 -1.60
N PHE A 101 4.65 -18.24 -2.80
CA PHE A 101 4.96 -18.92 -4.07
C PHE A 101 6.35 -18.57 -4.59
N SER A 102 7.00 -19.53 -5.23
CA SER A 102 8.42 -19.52 -5.58
C SER A 102 8.94 -18.23 -6.27
N ILE A 103 8.21 -17.71 -7.25
CA ILE A 103 8.60 -16.47 -7.95
C ILE A 103 8.49 -15.23 -7.05
N PHE A 104 7.56 -15.23 -6.11
CA PHE A 104 7.34 -14.13 -5.19
C PHE A 104 8.34 -14.12 -4.02
N GLU A 105 8.92 -15.27 -3.70
CA GLU A 105 10.02 -15.34 -2.72
C GLU A 105 11.25 -14.53 -3.15
N ALA A 106 11.63 -14.60 -4.41
CA ALA A 106 12.73 -13.80 -4.93
C ALA A 106 12.48 -12.29 -4.79
N LEU A 107 11.22 -11.85 -5.01
CA LEU A 107 10.81 -10.45 -4.81
C LEU A 107 10.80 -10.09 -3.32
N ARG A 108 10.35 -10.99 -2.46
CA ARG A 108 10.41 -10.84 -1.00
C ARG A 108 11.85 -10.59 -0.53
N TRP A 109 12.81 -11.41 -0.97
CA TRP A 109 14.21 -11.27 -0.59
C TRP A 109 14.81 -9.94 -1.04
N LYS A 110 14.44 -9.42 -2.22
CA LYS A 110 14.87 -8.09 -2.67
C LYS A 110 14.38 -7.00 -1.73
N ARG A 111 13.09 -7.04 -1.35
CA ARG A 111 12.50 -6.07 -0.41
C ARG A 111 13.11 -6.21 0.99
N TRP A 112 13.26 -7.44 1.48
CA TRP A 112 13.88 -7.72 2.77
C TRP A 112 15.29 -7.15 2.87
N ASN A 113 16.13 -7.34 1.85
CA ASN A 113 17.46 -6.78 1.79
C ASN A 113 17.45 -5.25 1.79
N PHE A 114 16.49 -4.64 1.09
CA PHE A 114 16.29 -3.21 1.14
C PHE A 114 15.93 -2.75 2.55
N TYR A 115 14.94 -3.35 3.21
CA TYR A 115 14.54 -2.99 4.57
C TYR A 115 15.69 -3.10 5.57
N ARG A 116 16.49 -4.15 5.47
CA ARG A 116 17.68 -4.32 6.33
C ARG A 116 18.74 -3.25 6.08
N LYS A 117 19.00 -2.93 4.82
CA LYS A 117 19.96 -1.90 4.43
C LYS A 117 19.57 -0.53 4.97
N GLU A 118 18.30 -0.21 4.89
CA GLU A 118 17.73 1.06 5.38
C GLU A 118 17.39 1.04 6.88
N GLN A 119 17.77 -0.02 7.59
CA GLN A 119 17.62 -0.16 9.05
C GLN A 119 16.17 -0.10 9.54
N PHE A 120 15.22 -0.61 8.76
CA PHE A 120 13.84 -0.74 9.22
C PHE A 120 13.72 -1.75 10.36
N VAL A 121 12.90 -1.44 11.34
CA VAL A 121 12.46 -2.42 12.35
C VAL A 121 11.40 -3.31 11.71
N CYS A 122 11.74 -4.58 11.48
CA CYS A 122 10.87 -5.54 10.78
C CYS A 122 10.29 -6.56 11.74
N GLN A 123 8.98 -6.80 11.63
CA GLN A 123 8.27 -7.90 12.28
C GLN A 123 7.60 -8.74 11.19
N THR A 124 7.64 -10.06 11.34
CA THR A 124 7.03 -10.99 10.38
C THR A 124 5.89 -11.74 11.06
N TYR A 125 4.73 -11.74 10.42
CA TYR A 125 3.57 -12.49 10.84
C TYR A 125 3.22 -13.51 9.76
N GLN A 126 2.89 -14.73 10.18
CA GLN A 126 2.38 -15.76 9.28
C GLN A 126 0.87 -15.85 9.47
N ILE A 127 0.13 -15.60 8.38
CA ILE A 127 -1.32 -15.80 8.36
C ILE A 127 -1.57 -17.26 8.04
N THR A 128 -2.22 -17.98 8.95
CA THR A 128 -2.64 -19.37 8.76
C THR A 128 -4.08 -19.45 8.25
N ASN A 129 -4.52 -20.61 7.77
CA ASN A 129 -5.92 -20.81 7.36
C ASN A 129 -6.93 -20.57 8.49
N ALA A 130 -6.52 -20.70 9.77
CA ALA A 130 -7.35 -20.34 10.91
C ALA A 130 -7.60 -18.84 10.99
N ASP A 131 -6.61 -18.03 10.59
CA ASP A 131 -6.71 -16.56 10.55
C ASP A 131 -7.49 -16.09 9.32
N ALA A 132 -7.52 -16.90 8.26
CA ALA A 132 -8.25 -16.61 7.02
C ALA A 132 -9.79 -16.73 7.17
N ALA A 133 -10.30 -17.23 8.30
CA ALA A 133 -11.74 -17.25 8.59
C ALA A 133 -12.39 -15.86 8.65
N TRP A 134 -11.62 -14.80 8.59
CA TRP A 134 -12.08 -13.41 8.48
C TRP A 134 -12.49 -12.99 7.06
N TYR A 135 -12.32 -13.87 6.05
CA TYR A 135 -12.54 -13.58 4.64
C TYR A 135 -13.75 -14.30 4.02
N VAL A 136 -14.67 -14.80 4.85
CA VAL A 136 -15.93 -15.42 4.39
C VAL A 136 -17.11 -14.50 4.67
#